data_ba0ee8727d947dd77cf6de1d31165453
#
_entry.id   ba0ee8727d947dd77cf6de1d31165453
#
_cell.length_a   1.000
_cell.length_b   1.000
_cell.length_c   1.000
_cell.angle_alpha   90.00
_cell.angle_beta   90.00
_cell.angle_gamma   90.00
#
_symmetry.space_group_name_H-M   'P 1'
#
loop_
_entity.id
_entity.type
_entity.pdbx_description
1 polymer ?
#
loop_
_entity_poly.entity_id
_entity_poly.type
_entity_poly.pdbx_seq_one_letter_code
_entity_poly.pdbx_strand_id
1 'polypeptide(L)'
;MEKPVVVFALLDWGLGHTTRTLPIIRHLMELNYIPIVACNPHQKALLREELPAIEFIHLDGYNLKYSSLGSYTRLMIIFQIPKILIKIKQENRWLRHFMRKRKIDLVISDNRFGFYSSNIPSVFITHQLGIRTGMGSIANRLIRSFNYRYINRFSSCWVPDFKTEPNLAGKLSHPLNKQKKPVTYI
;
A
#
# COMPACT_ATOMS: atom_id res chain seq x y z
N MET A 1 -15.63 26.14 -0.99
CA MET A 1 -14.70 25.26 -1.74
C MET A 1 -15.17 23.82 -1.58
N GLU A 2 -15.17 23.03 -2.67
CA GLU A 2 -15.46 21.60 -2.57
C GLU A 2 -14.40 20.90 -1.70
N LYS A 3 -14.86 19.97 -0.85
CA LYS A 3 -13.94 19.17 -0.03
C LYS A 3 -13.14 18.21 -0.92
N PRO A 4 -11.82 18.11 -0.75
CA PRO A 4 -11.00 17.20 -1.55
C PRO A 4 -11.33 15.73 -1.23
N VAL A 5 -11.35 14.90 -2.29
CA VAL A 5 -11.68 13.48 -2.20
C VAL A 5 -10.38 12.65 -2.19
N VAL A 6 -10.25 11.76 -1.21
CA VAL A 6 -9.11 10.85 -1.10
C VAL A 6 -9.55 9.40 -1.21
N VAL A 7 -8.88 8.62 -2.08
CA VAL A 7 -9.10 7.18 -2.19
C VAL A 7 -7.99 6.43 -1.47
N PHE A 8 -8.39 5.61 -0.51
CA PHE A 8 -7.52 4.65 0.16
C PHE A 8 -7.64 3.28 -0.47
N ALA A 9 -6.53 2.60 -0.70
CA ALA A 9 -6.50 1.22 -1.13
C ALA A 9 -5.69 0.38 -0.12
N LEU A 10 -6.35 -0.58 0.53
CA LEU A 10 -5.75 -1.37 1.60
C LEU A 10 -5.31 -2.74 1.10
N LEU A 11 -4.10 -3.16 1.47
CA LEU A 11 -3.66 -4.52 1.23
C LEU A 11 -4.47 -5.50 2.11
N ASP A 12 -4.85 -6.63 1.54
CA ASP A 12 -5.69 -7.66 2.15
C ASP A 12 -4.91 -8.68 3.02
N TRP A 13 -3.67 -8.36 3.41
CA TRP A 13 -2.81 -9.24 4.20
C TRP A 13 -2.94 -8.96 5.69
N GLY A 14 -3.97 -9.54 6.31
CA GLY A 14 -4.24 -9.42 7.74
C GLY A 14 -4.82 -8.06 8.16
N LEU A 15 -5.13 -7.94 9.45
CA LEU A 15 -5.79 -6.76 10.02
C LEU A 15 -4.83 -5.57 10.23
N GLY A 16 -3.53 -5.80 10.27
CA GLY A 16 -2.53 -4.76 10.53
C GLY A 16 -2.54 -3.60 9.52
N HIS A 17 -2.89 -3.88 8.26
CA HIS A 17 -3.06 -2.84 7.24
C HIS A 17 -4.31 -1.98 7.50
N THR A 18 -5.37 -2.61 7.95
CA THR A 18 -6.64 -1.95 8.24
C THR A 18 -6.52 -1.07 9.48
N THR A 19 -5.94 -1.59 10.57
CA THR A 19 -5.80 -0.87 11.84
C THR A 19 -4.86 0.31 11.75
N ARG A 20 -3.74 0.19 11.05
CA ARG A 20 -2.78 1.31 10.90
C ARG A 20 -3.28 2.42 9.98
N THR A 21 -4.18 2.11 9.04
CA THR A 21 -4.72 3.12 8.12
C THR A 21 -5.87 3.91 8.74
N LEU A 22 -6.55 3.35 9.74
CA LEU A 22 -7.67 3.97 10.43
C LEU A 22 -7.34 5.37 11.01
N PRO A 23 -6.25 5.57 11.78
CA PRO A 23 -5.90 6.91 12.28
C PRO A 23 -5.59 7.90 11.17
N ILE A 24 -5.01 7.46 10.06
CA ILE A 24 -4.72 8.32 8.90
C ILE A 24 -6.03 8.78 8.24
N ILE A 25 -7.01 7.88 8.09
CA ILE A 25 -8.33 8.22 7.57
C ILE A 25 -9.02 9.25 8.46
N ARG A 26 -9.03 9.02 9.79
CA ARG A 26 -9.63 9.95 10.76
C ARG A 26 -8.99 11.33 10.69
N HIS A 27 -7.67 11.38 10.66
CA HIS A 27 -6.94 12.65 10.57
C HIS A 27 -7.26 13.41 9.28
N LEU A 28 -7.37 12.74 8.13
CA LEU A 28 -7.76 13.40 6.90
C LEU A 28 -9.22 13.88 6.91
N MET A 29 -10.13 13.17 7.61
CA MET A 29 -11.50 13.66 7.83
C MET A 29 -11.52 14.94 8.67
N GLU A 30 -10.69 15.03 9.72
CA GLU A 30 -10.50 16.25 10.53
C GLU A 30 -10.00 17.42 9.67
N LEU A 31 -9.16 17.14 8.68
CA LEU A 31 -8.68 18.10 7.68
C LEU A 31 -9.70 18.37 6.54
N ASN A 32 -10.96 17.96 6.72
CA ASN A 32 -12.06 18.13 5.76
C ASN A 32 -11.90 17.39 4.42
N TYR A 33 -11.12 16.30 4.35
CA TYR A 33 -11.13 15.40 3.20
C TYR A 33 -12.33 14.47 3.25
N ILE A 34 -12.80 14.04 2.07
CA ILE A 34 -13.82 13.00 1.92
C ILE A 34 -13.12 11.68 1.59
N PRO A 35 -12.99 10.74 2.56
CA PRO A 35 -12.34 9.46 2.30
C PRO A 35 -13.29 8.49 1.60
N ILE A 36 -12.72 7.74 0.65
CA ILE A 36 -13.31 6.57 0.01
C ILE A 36 -12.35 5.42 0.23
N VAL A 37 -12.80 4.30 0.76
CA VAL A 37 -11.94 3.15 1.05
C VAL A 37 -12.23 1.99 0.10
N ALA A 38 -11.22 1.65 -0.72
CA ALA A 38 -11.23 0.49 -1.58
C ALA A 38 -10.64 -0.71 -0.82
N CYS A 39 -11.48 -1.68 -0.47
CA CYS A 39 -11.12 -2.82 0.38
C CYS A 39 -11.98 -4.05 0.10
N ASN A 40 -11.59 -5.18 0.68
CA ASN A 40 -12.37 -6.42 0.63
C ASN A 40 -13.52 -6.41 1.67
N PRO A 41 -14.47 -7.37 1.60
CA PRO A 41 -15.60 -7.42 2.52
C PRO A 41 -15.23 -7.54 4.01
N HIS A 42 -14.15 -8.26 4.34
CA HIS A 42 -13.70 -8.40 5.73
C HIS A 42 -13.16 -7.09 6.30
N GLN A 43 -12.33 -6.39 5.53
CA GLN A 43 -11.82 -5.08 5.90
C GLN A 43 -12.96 -4.06 6.02
N LYS A 44 -13.93 -4.11 5.08
CA LYS A 44 -15.12 -3.26 5.12
C LYS A 44 -15.93 -3.47 6.40
N ALA A 45 -16.17 -4.71 6.82
CA ALA A 45 -16.92 -5.00 8.04
C ALA A 45 -16.27 -4.34 9.25
N LEU A 46 -14.94 -4.51 9.42
CA LEU A 46 -14.19 -3.92 10.51
C LEU A 46 -14.20 -2.38 10.48
N LEU A 47 -13.92 -1.79 9.31
CA LEU A 47 -13.86 -0.34 9.18
C LEU A 47 -15.21 0.34 9.31
N ARG A 48 -16.30 -0.34 8.95
CA ARG A 48 -17.65 0.22 9.02
C ARG A 48 -18.13 0.47 10.44
N GLU A 49 -17.66 -0.32 11.40
CA GLU A 49 -17.94 -0.10 12.82
C GLU A 49 -17.26 1.18 13.32
N GLU A 50 -16.03 1.44 12.87
CA GLU A 50 -15.24 2.59 13.29
C GLU A 50 -15.52 3.87 12.47
N LEU A 51 -15.98 3.71 11.22
CA LEU A 51 -16.18 4.78 10.25
C LEU A 51 -17.51 4.59 9.50
N PRO A 52 -18.67 4.69 10.16
CA PRO A 52 -19.97 4.37 9.55
C PRO A 52 -20.37 5.31 8.39
N ALA A 53 -19.84 6.53 8.37
CA ALA A 53 -20.22 7.58 7.43
C ALA A 53 -19.39 7.62 6.13
N ILE A 54 -18.37 6.74 5.98
CA ILE A 54 -17.51 6.77 4.79
C ILE A 54 -18.01 5.83 3.69
N GLU A 55 -17.61 6.14 2.47
CA GLU A 55 -17.89 5.28 1.32
C GLU A 55 -16.88 4.15 1.21
N PHE A 56 -17.38 2.93 1.00
CA PHE A 56 -16.57 1.74 0.74
C PHE A 56 -16.80 1.22 -0.67
N ILE A 57 -15.71 0.94 -1.36
CA ILE A 57 -15.72 0.34 -2.70
C ILE A 57 -15.09 -1.05 -2.63
N HIS A 58 -15.69 -2.00 -3.32
CA HIS A 58 -15.13 -3.34 -3.39
C HIS A 58 -13.84 -3.37 -4.21
N LEU A 59 -12.80 -3.95 -3.62
CA LEU A 59 -11.52 -4.19 -4.25
C LEU A 59 -11.01 -5.58 -3.90
N ASP A 60 -10.83 -6.42 -4.91
CA ASP A 60 -10.26 -7.75 -4.74
C ASP A 60 -8.85 -7.72 -4.19
N GLY A 61 -8.52 -8.70 -3.36
CA GLY A 61 -7.18 -8.93 -2.87
C GLY A 61 -6.26 -9.59 -3.92
N TYR A 62 -4.98 -9.68 -3.58
CA TYR A 62 -4.01 -10.44 -4.38
C TYR A 62 -4.25 -11.94 -4.32
N ASN A 63 -4.97 -12.44 -3.31
CA ASN A 63 -5.27 -13.86 -3.10
C ASN A 63 -4.01 -14.73 -3.25
N LEU A 64 -2.95 -14.34 -2.54
CA LEU A 64 -1.71 -15.09 -2.53
C LEU A 64 -1.83 -16.32 -1.63
N LYS A 65 -1.29 -17.42 -2.12
CA LYS A 65 -1.21 -18.66 -1.34
C LYS A 65 0.11 -18.70 -0.57
N TYR A 66 0.05 -19.02 0.69
CA TYR A 66 1.20 -19.26 1.57
C TYR A 66 1.27 -20.74 1.91
N SER A 67 2.48 -21.25 2.07
CA SER A 67 2.70 -22.59 2.60
C SER A 67 2.79 -22.56 4.12
N SER A 68 2.28 -23.54 4.80
CA SER A 68 2.49 -23.74 6.24
C SER A 68 3.98 -24.03 6.58
N LEU A 69 4.75 -24.48 5.61
CA LEU A 69 6.20 -24.75 5.73
C LEU A 69 6.99 -23.53 5.24
N GLY A 70 7.60 -22.77 6.15
CA GLY A 70 8.21 -21.47 5.89
C GLY A 70 9.26 -21.42 4.77
N SER A 71 10.02 -22.52 4.51
CA SER A 71 10.98 -22.58 3.40
C SER A 71 10.32 -22.62 2.02
N TYR A 72 9.19 -23.31 1.89
CA TYR A 72 8.43 -23.40 0.64
C TYR A 72 7.64 -22.11 0.33
N THR A 73 7.29 -21.32 1.33
CA THR A 73 6.58 -20.04 1.14
C THR A 73 7.38 -19.10 0.23
N ARG A 74 8.70 -19.06 0.36
CA ARG A 74 9.56 -18.18 -0.46
C ARG A 74 9.51 -18.57 -1.94
N LEU A 75 9.61 -19.86 -2.25
CA LEU A 75 9.48 -20.37 -3.63
C LEU A 75 8.09 -20.11 -4.19
N MET A 76 7.04 -20.37 -3.40
CA MET A 76 5.66 -20.11 -3.82
C MET A 76 5.40 -18.62 -4.15
N ILE A 77 6.01 -17.70 -3.41
CA ILE A 77 5.90 -16.26 -3.72
C ILE A 77 6.56 -15.96 -5.08
N ILE A 78 7.73 -16.55 -5.37
CA ILE A 78 8.43 -16.35 -6.66
C ILE A 78 7.55 -16.84 -7.82
N PHE A 79 6.95 -18.02 -7.72
CA PHE A 79 6.04 -18.54 -8.74
C PHE A 79 4.77 -17.71 -8.91
N GLN A 80 4.39 -16.93 -7.90
CA GLN A 80 3.23 -16.04 -7.95
C GLN A 80 3.57 -14.63 -8.49
N ILE A 81 4.84 -14.29 -8.75
CA ILE A 81 5.24 -12.99 -9.30
C ILE A 81 4.45 -12.61 -10.56
N PRO A 82 4.27 -13.48 -11.57
CA PRO A 82 3.47 -13.14 -12.75
C PRO A 82 2.03 -12.76 -12.39
N LYS A 83 1.41 -13.49 -11.46
CA LYS A 83 0.06 -13.18 -10.95
C LYS A 83 0.01 -11.81 -10.27
N ILE A 84 1.02 -11.50 -9.44
CA ILE A 84 1.14 -10.19 -8.77
C ILE A 84 1.23 -9.07 -9.82
N LEU A 85 2.07 -9.24 -10.85
CA LEU A 85 2.23 -8.25 -11.91
C LEU A 85 0.94 -7.98 -12.69
N ILE A 86 0.17 -9.04 -12.97
CA ILE A 86 -1.15 -8.92 -13.62
C ILE A 86 -2.10 -8.14 -12.71
N LYS A 87 -2.15 -8.49 -11.42
CA LYS A 87 -3.00 -7.80 -10.45
C LYS A 87 -2.63 -6.32 -10.30
N ILE A 88 -1.35 -5.97 -10.23
CA ILE A 88 -0.87 -4.57 -10.22
C ILE A 88 -1.38 -3.81 -11.45
N LYS A 89 -1.33 -4.41 -12.64
CA LYS A 89 -1.85 -3.78 -13.85
C LYS A 89 -3.39 -3.63 -13.83
N GLN A 90 -4.10 -4.63 -13.31
CA GLN A 90 -5.56 -4.60 -13.15
C GLN A 90 -5.98 -3.50 -12.18
N GLU A 91 -5.32 -3.38 -11.04
CA GLU A 91 -5.54 -2.31 -10.04
C GLU A 91 -5.36 -0.91 -10.66
N ASN A 92 -4.26 -0.71 -11.39
CA ASN A 92 -4.00 0.57 -12.01
C ASN A 92 -5.02 0.91 -13.11
N ARG A 93 -5.48 -0.09 -13.87
CA ARG A 93 -6.56 0.08 -14.85
C ARG A 93 -7.87 0.42 -14.15
N TRP A 94 -8.18 -0.27 -13.05
CA TRP A 94 -9.37 -0.02 -12.25
C TRP A 94 -9.36 1.40 -11.69
N LEU A 95 -8.27 1.83 -11.06
CA LEU A 95 -8.12 3.18 -10.51
C LEU A 95 -8.31 4.25 -11.59
N ARG A 96 -7.65 4.10 -12.75
CA ARG A 96 -7.82 5.03 -13.88
C ARG A 96 -9.26 5.10 -14.38
N HIS A 97 -9.97 3.97 -14.44
CA HIS A 97 -11.38 3.94 -14.81
C HIS A 97 -12.25 4.64 -13.76
N PHE A 98 -11.98 4.41 -12.49
CA PHE A 98 -12.67 5.04 -11.37
C PHE A 98 -12.50 6.57 -11.39
N MET A 99 -11.28 7.06 -11.61
CA MET A 99 -10.96 8.49 -11.70
C MET A 99 -11.58 9.19 -12.92
N ARG A 100 -11.95 8.47 -13.98
CA ARG A 100 -12.71 9.05 -15.10
C ARG A 100 -14.17 9.35 -14.75
N LYS A 101 -14.73 8.61 -13.81
CA LYS A 101 -16.12 8.72 -13.38
C LYS A 101 -16.31 9.63 -12.19
N ARG A 102 -15.23 9.92 -11.47
CA ARG A 102 -15.28 10.63 -10.21
C ARG A 102 -14.03 11.46 -10.00
N LYS A 103 -14.20 12.70 -9.57
CA LYS A 103 -13.10 13.57 -9.17
C LYS A 103 -12.42 12.99 -7.93
N ILE A 104 -11.12 12.74 -8.02
CA ILE A 104 -10.26 12.28 -6.94
C ILE A 104 -9.07 13.23 -6.88
N ASP A 105 -8.74 13.71 -5.70
CA ASP A 105 -7.68 14.68 -5.49
C ASP A 105 -6.41 14.06 -4.91
N LEU A 106 -6.53 12.92 -4.22
CA LEU A 106 -5.41 12.20 -3.60
C LEU A 106 -5.65 10.69 -3.61
N VAL A 107 -4.60 9.91 -3.84
CA VAL A 107 -4.61 8.45 -3.68
C VAL A 107 -3.64 8.06 -2.57
N ILE A 108 -4.08 7.24 -1.63
CA ILE A 108 -3.24 6.65 -0.58
C ILE A 108 -3.32 5.13 -0.69
N SER A 109 -2.18 4.52 -0.94
CA SER A 109 -2.06 3.08 -1.15
C SER A 109 -1.27 2.43 -0.03
N ASP A 110 -1.90 1.58 0.75
CA ASP A 110 -1.22 0.77 1.74
C ASP A 110 -0.78 -0.56 1.12
N ASN A 111 0.50 -0.61 0.72
CA ASN A 111 1.17 -1.75 0.09
C ASN A 111 0.50 -2.30 -1.19
N ARG A 112 -0.32 -1.52 -1.91
CA ARG A 112 -0.92 -1.90 -3.19
C ARG A 112 -0.23 -1.17 -4.34
N PHE A 113 0.69 -1.83 -5.01
CA PHE A 113 1.57 -1.25 -6.03
C PHE A 113 0.86 -0.71 -7.28
N GLY A 114 -0.38 -1.13 -7.53
CA GLY A 114 -1.16 -0.68 -8.68
C GLY A 114 -1.92 0.64 -8.44
N PHE A 115 -2.08 1.06 -7.19
CA PHE A 115 -2.85 2.25 -6.81
C PHE A 115 -2.03 3.55 -6.86
N TYR A 116 -1.45 3.86 -8.02
CA TYR A 116 -0.75 5.11 -8.26
C TYR A 116 -1.35 5.86 -9.45
N SER A 117 -1.19 7.18 -9.45
CA SER A 117 -1.56 8.07 -10.55
C SER A 117 -0.38 8.97 -10.93
N SER A 118 -0.27 9.30 -12.23
CA SER A 118 0.63 10.32 -12.74
C SER A 118 -0.01 11.72 -12.75
N ASN A 119 -1.34 11.79 -12.63
CA ASN A 119 -2.10 13.02 -12.84
C ASN A 119 -2.48 13.72 -11.53
N ILE A 120 -2.51 12.97 -10.42
CA ILE A 120 -2.80 13.51 -9.08
C ILE A 120 -1.77 12.94 -8.09
N PRO A 121 -1.57 13.59 -6.94
CA PRO A 121 -0.72 13.07 -5.88
C PRO A 121 -1.11 11.66 -5.47
N SER A 122 -0.12 10.79 -5.31
CA SER A 122 -0.31 9.43 -4.82
C SER A 122 0.76 9.09 -3.79
N VAL A 123 0.33 8.54 -2.66
CA VAL A 123 1.18 8.18 -1.53
C VAL A 123 1.22 6.66 -1.38
N PHE A 124 2.39 6.11 -1.20
CA PHE A 124 2.58 4.69 -0.89
C PHE A 124 2.96 4.51 0.58
N ILE A 125 2.16 3.76 1.33
CA ILE A 125 2.45 3.44 2.72
C ILE A 125 3.13 2.07 2.77
N THR A 126 4.33 2.01 3.35
CA THR A 126 5.03 0.75 3.58
C THR A 126 6.14 0.89 4.62
N HIS A 127 6.36 -0.16 5.40
CA HIS A 127 7.56 -0.31 6.25
C HIS A 127 8.60 -1.23 5.59
N GLN A 128 8.36 -1.69 4.35
CA GLN A 128 9.19 -2.70 3.67
C GLN A 128 10.17 -2.08 2.68
N LEU A 129 11.04 -1.17 3.14
CA LEU A 129 12.07 -0.53 2.33
C LEU A 129 13.37 -1.33 2.29
N GLY A 130 13.72 -1.98 3.40
CA GLY A 130 14.96 -2.76 3.56
C GLY A 130 14.78 -4.27 3.43
N ILE A 131 13.97 -4.74 2.48
CA ILE A 131 13.62 -6.17 2.34
C ILE A 131 14.87 -7.06 2.25
N ARG A 132 14.90 -8.09 3.10
CA ARG A 132 15.88 -9.18 3.07
C ARG A 132 15.14 -10.51 2.96
N THR A 133 15.42 -11.26 1.90
CA THR A 133 14.69 -12.51 1.59
C THR A 133 15.26 -13.73 2.29
N GLY A 134 16.51 -13.65 2.77
CA GLY A 134 17.26 -14.82 3.25
C GLY A 134 17.72 -15.77 2.14
N MET A 135 17.58 -15.38 0.84
CA MET A 135 17.92 -16.19 -0.33
C MET A 135 19.22 -15.70 -1.01
N GLY A 136 20.07 -14.99 -0.27
CA GLY A 136 21.33 -14.44 -0.77
C GLY A 136 21.24 -13.02 -1.35
N SER A 137 22.40 -12.47 -1.69
CA SER A 137 22.55 -11.06 -2.09
C SER A 137 21.85 -10.72 -3.42
N ILE A 138 21.89 -11.65 -4.38
CA ILE A 138 21.28 -11.45 -5.71
C ILE A 138 19.76 -11.37 -5.59
N ALA A 139 19.13 -12.32 -4.88
CA ALA A 139 17.69 -12.32 -4.66
C ALA A 139 17.24 -11.06 -3.92
N ASN A 140 17.98 -10.64 -2.89
CA ASN A 140 17.74 -9.41 -2.15
C ASN A 140 17.81 -8.18 -3.06
N ARG A 141 18.80 -8.13 -3.97
CA ARG A 141 18.94 -7.03 -4.94
C ARG A 141 17.76 -6.99 -5.91
N LEU A 142 17.36 -8.12 -6.47
CA LEU A 142 16.23 -8.20 -7.41
C LEU A 142 14.91 -7.77 -6.77
N ILE A 143 14.59 -8.30 -5.58
CA ILE A 143 13.35 -7.96 -4.88
C ILE A 143 13.34 -6.49 -4.46
N ARG A 144 14.44 -5.94 -3.98
CA ARG A 144 14.54 -4.49 -3.69
C ARG A 144 14.37 -3.64 -4.93
N SER A 145 15.04 -4.02 -6.04
CA SER A 145 14.90 -3.31 -7.31
C SER A 145 13.44 -3.29 -7.79
N PHE A 146 12.77 -4.42 -7.70
CA PHE A 146 11.34 -4.54 -7.97
C PHE A 146 10.52 -3.61 -7.08
N ASN A 147 10.71 -3.70 -5.76
CA ASN A 147 9.98 -2.89 -4.78
C ASN A 147 10.16 -1.38 -5.07
N TYR A 148 11.41 -0.93 -5.21
CA TYR A 148 11.70 0.47 -5.50
C TYR A 148 11.21 0.95 -6.85
N ARG A 149 11.21 0.10 -7.88
CA ARG A 149 10.64 0.43 -9.19
C ARG A 149 9.16 0.77 -9.08
N TYR A 150 8.41 0.08 -8.22
CA TYR A 150 6.99 0.36 -8.00
C TYR A 150 6.76 1.53 -7.06
N ILE A 151 7.47 1.62 -5.94
CA ILE A 151 7.37 2.75 -5.01
C ILE A 151 7.67 4.07 -5.73
N ASN A 152 8.67 4.10 -6.60
CA ASN A 152 9.04 5.31 -7.35
C ASN A 152 8.00 5.80 -8.38
N ARG A 153 6.89 5.07 -8.58
CA ARG A 153 5.74 5.54 -9.37
C ARG A 153 4.82 6.46 -8.57
N PHE A 154 4.91 6.42 -7.26
CA PHE A 154 4.15 7.29 -6.36
C PHE A 154 4.83 8.65 -6.21
N SER A 155 4.08 9.64 -5.76
CA SER A 155 4.60 10.99 -5.49
C SER A 155 5.48 11.01 -4.25
N SER A 156 5.11 10.23 -3.22
CA SER A 156 5.85 10.08 -1.96
C SER A 156 5.62 8.71 -1.33
N CYS A 157 6.46 8.36 -0.38
CA CYS A 157 6.36 7.14 0.41
C CYS A 157 6.25 7.50 1.89
N TRP A 158 5.20 7.00 2.57
CA TRP A 158 5.04 7.13 4.01
C TRP A 158 5.43 5.83 4.70
N VAL A 159 6.21 5.97 5.76
CA VAL A 159 6.72 4.83 6.53
C VAL A 159 6.15 4.91 7.95
N PRO A 160 5.27 3.96 8.31
CA PRO A 160 4.71 3.89 9.67
C PRO A 160 5.76 3.32 10.63
N ASP A 161 6.74 4.13 10.98
CA ASP A 161 7.83 3.82 11.91
C ASP A 161 8.59 5.10 12.27
N PHE A 162 9.44 5.04 13.30
CA PHE A 162 10.31 6.14 13.69
C PHE A 162 11.53 6.23 12.75
N LYS A 163 11.89 7.46 12.39
CA LYS A 163 13.09 7.72 11.58
C LYS A 163 14.39 7.41 12.31
N THR A 164 14.40 7.62 13.62
CA THR A 164 15.54 7.40 14.51
C THR A 164 15.29 6.22 15.43
N GLU A 165 16.31 5.64 16.02
CA GLU A 165 16.14 4.62 17.05
C GLU A 165 15.62 5.25 18.37
N PRO A 166 14.79 4.51 19.13
CA PRO A 166 14.27 3.17 18.86
C PRO A 166 13.18 3.17 17.77
N ASN A 167 13.28 2.26 16.81
CA ASN A 167 12.26 2.05 15.77
C ASN A 167 11.68 0.64 15.87
N LEU A 168 10.45 0.47 15.34
CA LEU A 168 9.68 -0.77 15.52
C LEU A 168 10.08 -1.87 14.51
N ALA A 169 10.38 -1.49 13.26
CA ALA A 169 10.68 -2.43 12.18
C ALA A 169 12.18 -2.56 11.88
N GLY A 170 13.04 -1.86 12.60
CA GLY A 170 14.49 -1.92 12.43
C GLY A 170 14.94 -1.59 11.00
N LYS A 171 15.86 -2.38 10.47
CA LYS A 171 16.39 -2.19 9.11
C LYS A 171 15.35 -2.39 8.01
N LEU A 172 14.18 -2.96 8.30
CA LEU A 172 13.14 -3.20 7.32
C LEU A 172 12.48 -1.90 6.85
N SER A 173 12.26 -0.95 7.77
CA SER A 173 11.65 0.34 7.50
C SER A 173 12.63 1.39 6.94
N HIS A 174 13.93 1.10 6.98
CA HIS A 174 14.96 2.02 6.54
C HIS A 174 15.46 1.67 5.13
N PRO A 175 15.50 2.67 4.20
CA PRO A 175 15.98 2.42 2.87
C PRO A 175 17.48 2.14 2.85
N LEU A 176 17.90 1.07 2.19
CA LEU A 176 19.31 0.73 2.00
C LEU A 176 19.98 1.56 0.89
N ASN A 177 19.18 2.17 0.03
CA ASN A 177 19.63 3.02 -1.07
C ASN A 177 18.87 4.35 -1.04
N LYS A 178 19.48 5.42 -1.57
CA LYS A 178 18.82 6.72 -1.71
C LYS A 178 17.55 6.58 -2.54
N GLN A 179 16.44 7.01 -1.98
CA GLN A 179 15.15 6.99 -2.65
C GLN A 179 15.06 8.13 -3.66
N LYS A 180 14.40 7.87 -4.80
CA LYS A 180 14.12 8.90 -5.82
C LYS A 180 12.95 9.80 -5.43
N LYS A 181 12.08 9.32 -4.54
CA LYS A 181 10.89 10.02 -4.05
C LYS A 181 11.02 10.35 -2.58
N PRO A 182 10.37 11.41 -2.10
CA PRO A 182 10.35 11.75 -0.69
C PRO A 182 9.86 10.58 0.18
N VAL A 183 10.56 10.33 1.27
CA VAL A 183 10.19 9.35 2.30
C VAL A 183 9.89 10.12 3.57
N THR A 184 8.68 9.95 4.09
CA THR A 184 8.21 10.58 5.33
C THR A 184 7.89 9.49 6.33
N TYR A 185 8.43 9.58 7.53
CA TYR A 185 8.08 8.72 8.66
C TYR A 185 6.87 9.32 9.38
N ILE A 186 5.87 8.47 9.68
CA ILE A 186 4.57 8.87 10.26
C ILE A 186 4.23 7.99 11.46
#